data_399af7107a487b214c9b71e4766c9bf4
#
_entry.id   399af7107a487b214c9b71e4766c9bf4
#
_cell.length_a   1.000
_cell.length_b   1.000
_cell.length_c   1.000
_cell.angle_alpha   90.00
_cell.angle_beta   90.00
_cell.angle_gamma   90.00
#
_symmetry.space_group_name_H-M   'P 1'
#
loop_
_entity.id
_entity.type
_entity.pdbx_description
1 polymer ?
#
loop_
_entity_poly.entity_id
_entity_poly.type
_entity_poly.pdbx_seq_one_letter_code
_entity_poly.pdbx_strand_id
1 'polypeptide(L)'
;LIYPATDATMSSPSVQQNAHAPILTRRSMVTFRDHYLGPGHDRRDPLVSPLFGRLDGLPPALVQTADLDPLRDDGIRYAEALQAAGVSARLTNYLKVPHGFASMPGAAPAVGRQHRWELATEVRSALSAAG
;
A
#
# COMPACT_ATOMS: atom_id res chain seq x y z
N LEU A 1 -0.12 5.98 3.90
CA LEU A 1 0.46 4.98 3.01
C LEU A 1 -0.31 4.98 1.70
N ILE A 2 0.37 5.05 0.57
CA ILE A 2 -0.24 5.08 -0.76
C ILE A 2 0.29 3.86 -1.52
N TYR A 3 -0.61 2.94 -1.87
CA TYR A 3 -0.34 1.61 -2.48
C TYR A 3 0.96 0.96 -1.99
N PRO A 4 1.04 0.69 -0.66
CA PRO A 4 2.27 0.21 -0.05
C PRO A 4 2.59 -1.24 -0.41
N ALA A 5 3.88 -1.56 -0.55
CA ALA A 5 4.39 -2.92 -0.53
C ALA A 5 4.72 -3.30 0.93
N THR A 6 4.03 -4.26 1.49
CA THR A 6 4.16 -4.65 2.91
C THR A 6 4.50 -6.12 3.11
N ASP A 7 4.56 -6.90 2.03
CA ASP A 7 4.85 -8.34 2.03
C ASP A 7 5.79 -8.72 0.86
N ALA A 8 7.09 -8.76 1.10
CA ALA A 8 8.08 -9.14 0.09
C ALA A 8 8.02 -10.64 -0.30
N THR A 9 7.21 -11.44 0.39
CA THR A 9 6.94 -12.82 -0.05
C THR A 9 6.08 -12.87 -1.32
N MET A 10 5.35 -11.77 -1.59
CA MET A 10 4.42 -11.64 -2.73
C MET A 10 3.31 -12.71 -2.69
N SER A 11 2.85 -13.06 -1.48
CA SER A 11 1.85 -14.10 -1.25
C SER A 11 0.41 -13.65 -1.43
N SER A 12 0.17 -12.34 -1.59
CA SER A 12 -1.17 -11.76 -1.72
C SER A 12 -1.83 -12.17 -3.04
N PRO A 13 -3.15 -12.51 -3.04
CA PRO A 13 -3.88 -12.91 -4.24
C PRO A 13 -3.82 -11.89 -5.38
N SER A 14 -3.84 -10.59 -5.07
CA SER A 14 -3.76 -9.51 -6.06
C SER A 14 -2.47 -9.55 -6.90
N VAL A 15 -1.37 -10.10 -6.36
CA VAL A 15 -0.11 -10.27 -7.09
C VAL A 15 -0.30 -11.16 -8.32
N GLN A 16 -1.15 -12.17 -8.22
CA GLN A 16 -1.45 -13.07 -9.34
C GLN A 16 -2.63 -12.54 -10.19
N GLN A 17 -3.67 -12.02 -9.55
CA GLN A 17 -4.84 -11.46 -10.24
C GLN A 17 -4.46 -10.31 -11.17
N ASN A 18 -3.56 -9.44 -10.72
CA ASN A 18 -3.09 -8.25 -11.43
C ASN A 18 -1.65 -8.44 -11.98
N ALA A 19 -1.23 -9.68 -12.27
CA ALA A 19 0.14 -9.98 -12.68
C ALA A 19 0.62 -9.21 -13.91
N HIS A 20 -0.30 -8.83 -14.79
CA HIS A 20 -0.09 -8.11 -16.04
C HIS A 20 -0.70 -6.70 -16.03
N ALA A 21 -0.97 -6.14 -14.85
CA ALA A 21 -1.55 -4.81 -14.74
C ALA A 21 -0.69 -3.73 -15.40
N PRO A 22 -1.29 -2.64 -15.86
CA PRO A 22 -0.53 -1.48 -16.35
C PRO A 22 0.38 -0.92 -15.25
N ILE A 23 1.52 -0.35 -15.63
CA ILE A 23 2.51 0.34 -14.78
C ILE A 23 3.31 -0.62 -13.89
N LEU A 24 2.66 -1.41 -13.02
CA LEU A 24 3.34 -2.36 -12.14
C LEU A 24 2.89 -3.78 -12.47
N THR A 25 3.84 -4.62 -12.89
CA THR A 25 3.59 -6.03 -13.16
C THR A 25 4.22 -6.92 -12.08
N ARG A 26 3.72 -8.14 -11.92
CA ARG A 26 4.37 -9.13 -11.06
C ARG A 26 5.85 -9.33 -11.42
N ARG A 27 6.18 -9.32 -12.71
CA ARG A 27 7.57 -9.48 -13.20
C ARG A 27 8.46 -8.34 -12.70
N SER A 28 8.02 -7.10 -12.85
CA SER A 28 8.78 -5.94 -12.36
C SER A 28 8.92 -5.94 -10.85
N MET A 29 7.87 -6.35 -10.10
CA MET A 29 7.94 -6.50 -8.64
C MET A 29 9.02 -7.50 -8.22
N VAL A 30 9.10 -8.66 -8.89
CA VAL A 30 10.16 -9.66 -8.64
C VAL A 30 11.54 -9.04 -8.84
N THR A 31 11.73 -8.34 -9.97
CA THR A 31 13.00 -7.68 -10.29
C THR A 31 13.38 -6.63 -9.22
N PHE A 32 12.43 -5.77 -8.84
CA PHE A 32 12.68 -4.73 -7.81
C PHE A 32 13.01 -5.34 -6.45
N ARG A 33 12.24 -6.35 -6.03
CA ARG A 33 12.49 -7.07 -4.78
C ARG A 33 13.89 -7.70 -4.77
N ASP A 34 14.25 -8.42 -5.84
CA ASP A 34 15.52 -9.14 -5.89
C ASP A 34 16.71 -8.17 -5.94
N HIS A 35 16.58 -6.99 -6.57
CA HIS A 35 17.58 -5.93 -6.50
C HIS A 35 17.67 -5.30 -5.10
N TYR A 36 16.55 -5.14 -4.41
CA TYR A 36 16.51 -4.52 -3.09
C TYR A 36 17.09 -5.43 -2.01
N LEU A 37 16.69 -6.72 -2.01
CA LEU A 37 17.05 -7.66 -0.95
C LEU A 37 18.38 -8.38 -1.22
N GLY A 38 18.70 -8.64 -2.48
CA GLY A 38 19.79 -9.55 -2.80
C GLY A 38 19.51 -11.02 -2.42
N PRO A 39 20.48 -11.91 -2.64
CA PRO A 39 20.32 -13.33 -2.32
C PRO A 39 20.38 -13.59 -0.81
N GLY A 40 19.59 -14.53 -0.34
CA GLY A 40 19.64 -15.04 1.05
C GLY A 40 18.94 -14.21 2.12
N HIS A 41 18.32 -13.08 1.78
CA HIS A 41 17.55 -12.29 2.74
C HIS A 41 16.19 -12.94 3.04
N ASP A 42 15.80 -12.91 4.32
CA ASP A 42 14.47 -13.34 4.75
C ASP A 42 13.42 -12.34 4.24
N ARG A 43 12.53 -12.82 3.38
CA ARG A 43 11.43 -12.01 2.85
C ARG A 43 10.35 -11.69 3.88
N ARG A 44 10.39 -12.30 5.05
CA ARG A 44 9.49 -12.04 6.17
C ARG A 44 10.13 -11.17 7.25
N ASP A 45 11.37 -10.73 7.05
CA ASP A 45 12.01 -9.77 7.96
C ASP A 45 11.12 -8.52 8.09
N PRO A 46 10.70 -8.11 9.30
CA PRO A 46 9.86 -6.93 9.52
C PRO A 46 10.41 -5.63 8.93
N LEU A 47 11.72 -5.50 8.78
CA LEU A 47 12.34 -4.34 8.14
C LEU A 47 12.10 -4.28 6.63
N VAL A 48 11.72 -5.41 6.03
CA VAL A 48 11.42 -5.54 4.60
C VAL A 48 9.93 -5.72 4.38
N SER A 49 9.28 -6.47 5.24
CA SER A 49 7.87 -6.83 5.18
C SER A 49 7.18 -6.44 6.48
N PRO A 50 6.82 -5.17 6.65
CA PRO A 50 6.23 -4.67 7.88
C PRO A 50 4.93 -5.38 8.28
N LEU A 51 4.26 -6.07 7.35
CA LEU A 51 3.10 -6.92 7.66
C LEU A 51 3.41 -8.01 8.70
N PHE A 52 4.65 -8.47 8.80
CA PHE A 52 5.09 -9.49 9.77
C PHE A 52 5.73 -8.89 11.02
N GLY A 53 5.73 -7.57 11.13
CA GLY A 53 6.29 -6.86 12.28
C GLY A 53 5.33 -6.71 13.44
N ARG A 54 5.84 -6.13 14.52
CA ARG A 54 5.02 -5.71 15.64
C ARG A 54 4.34 -4.37 15.29
N LEU A 55 3.01 -4.35 15.30
CA LEU A 55 2.20 -3.22 14.84
C LEU A 55 1.54 -2.44 15.99
N ASP A 56 1.52 -2.98 17.20
CA ASP A 56 0.97 -2.28 18.36
C ASP A 56 1.74 -1.00 18.68
N GLY A 57 1.03 0.05 19.06
CA GLY A 57 1.60 1.36 19.39
C GLY A 57 2.06 2.18 18.19
N LEU A 58 1.81 1.74 16.96
CA LEU A 58 2.05 2.57 15.78
C LEU A 58 1.05 3.73 15.70
N PRO A 59 1.44 4.86 15.06
CA PRO A 59 0.56 6.01 14.90
C PRO A 59 -0.65 5.68 14.01
N PRO A 60 -1.75 6.47 14.12
CA PRO A 60 -2.88 6.36 13.22
C PRO A 60 -2.47 6.37 11.74
N ALA A 61 -3.15 5.60 10.91
CA ALA A 61 -2.78 5.40 9.52
C ALA A 61 -3.95 5.55 8.55
N LEU A 62 -3.71 6.24 7.44
CA LEU A 62 -4.52 6.14 6.23
C LEU A 62 -3.78 5.24 5.23
N VAL A 63 -4.42 4.17 4.81
CA VAL A 63 -3.91 3.27 3.75
C VAL A 63 -4.79 3.41 2.52
N GLN A 64 -4.16 3.74 1.39
CA GLN A 64 -4.84 3.94 0.12
C GLN A 64 -4.31 2.94 -0.90
N THR A 65 -5.20 2.17 -1.52
CA THR A 65 -4.88 1.12 -2.48
C THR A 65 -5.54 1.39 -3.83
N ALA A 66 -5.09 0.71 -4.88
CA ALA A 66 -5.63 0.76 -6.21
C ALA A 66 -6.18 -0.62 -6.60
N ASP A 67 -7.33 -0.67 -7.26
CA ASP A 67 -8.03 -1.92 -7.58
C ASP A 67 -7.24 -2.80 -8.56
N LEU A 68 -6.68 -2.18 -9.60
CA LEU A 68 -5.92 -2.86 -10.65
C LEU A 68 -4.41 -2.86 -10.35
N ASP A 69 -4.05 -3.21 -9.10
CA ASP A 69 -2.68 -3.17 -8.59
C ASP A 69 -2.29 -4.52 -8.00
N PRO A 70 -1.16 -5.11 -8.38
CA PRO A 70 -0.61 -6.28 -7.70
C PRO A 70 -0.45 -6.10 -6.18
N LEU A 71 -0.19 -4.87 -5.70
CA LEU A 71 -0.03 -4.52 -4.28
C LEU A 71 -1.35 -4.21 -3.55
N ARG A 72 -2.51 -4.32 -4.23
CA ARG A 72 -3.81 -4.02 -3.61
C ARG A 72 -3.98 -4.72 -2.27
N ASP A 73 -3.82 -6.04 -2.25
CA ASP A 73 -4.08 -6.85 -1.07
C ASP A 73 -2.99 -6.69 0.00
N ASP A 74 -1.78 -6.29 -0.37
CA ASP A 74 -0.73 -5.91 0.59
C ASP A 74 -1.20 -4.76 1.48
N GLY A 75 -1.72 -3.70 0.88
CA GLY A 75 -2.25 -2.57 1.61
C GLY A 75 -3.49 -2.92 2.44
N ILE A 76 -4.41 -3.74 1.89
CA ILE A 76 -5.62 -4.19 2.59
C ILE A 76 -5.23 -4.98 3.84
N ARG A 77 -4.41 -6.03 3.70
CA ARG A 77 -3.94 -6.88 4.81
C ARG A 77 -3.19 -6.07 5.87
N TYR A 78 -2.41 -5.10 5.45
CA TYR A 78 -1.66 -4.25 6.39
C TYR A 78 -2.60 -3.35 7.20
N ALA A 79 -3.62 -2.75 6.56
CA ALA A 79 -4.62 -1.96 7.26
C ALA A 79 -5.41 -2.81 8.28
N GLU A 80 -5.82 -4.02 7.89
CA GLU A 80 -6.48 -4.98 8.78
C GLU A 80 -5.58 -5.40 9.95
N ALA A 81 -4.30 -5.67 9.69
CA ALA A 81 -3.33 -6.02 10.73
C ALA A 81 -3.09 -4.86 11.73
N LEU A 82 -3.03 -3.62 11.26
CA LEU A 82 -2.96 -2.43 12.10
C LEU A 82 -4.19 -2.32 13.01
N GLN A 83 -5.39 -2.49 12.43
CA GLN A 83 -6.64 -2.46 13.20
C GLN A 83 -6.70 -3.57 14.26
N ALA A 84 -6.29 -4.79 13.89
CA ALA A 84 -6.21 -5.92 14.81
C ALA A 84 -5.21 -5.68 15.96
N ALA A 85 -4.15 -4.90 15.72
CA ALA A 85 -3.19 -4.47 16.73
C ALA A 85 -3.65 -3.25 17.56
N GLY A 86 -4.90 -2.79 17.40
CA GLY A 86 -5.45 -1.66 18.14
C GLY A 86 -5.05 -0.28 17.59
N VAL A 87 -4.43 -0.22 16.42
CA VAL A 87 -4.06 1.02 15.75
C VAL A 87 -5.27 1.58 15.00
N SER A 88 -5.55 2.87 15.13
CA SER A 88 -6.56 3.55 14.32
C SER A 88 -6.11 3.60 12.86
N ALA A 89 -6.61 2.69 12.05
CA ALA A 89 -6.26 2.63 10.64
C ALA A 89 -7.52 2.69 9.75
N ARG A 90 -7.46 3.52 8.71
CA ARG A 90 -8.50 3.65 7.69
C ARG A 90 -7.97 3.18 6.35
N LEU A 91 -8.79 2.43 5.62
CA LEU A 91 -8.48 1.93 4.28
C LEU A 91 -9.41 2.58 3.25
N THR A 92 -8.84 3.02 2.12
CA THR A 92 -9.60 3.39 0.92
C THR A 92 -9.02 2.65 -0.29
N ASN A 93 -9.83 1.79 -0.92
CA ASN A 93 -9.49 1.15 -2.19
C ASN A 93 -10.13 1.90 -3.35
N TYR A 94 -9.32 2.49 -4.24
CA TYR A 94 -9.82 3.22 -5.41
C TYR A 94 -10.06 2.27 -6.58
N LEU A 95 -11.31 2.24 -7.05
CA LEU A 95 -11.76 1.29 -8.07
C LEU A 95 -11.29 1.69 -9.47
N LYS A 96 -11.00 0.69 -10.30
CA LYS A 96 -10.68 0.81 -11.74
C LYS A 96 -9.46 1.67 -12.05
N VAL A 97 -8.54 1.81 -11.10
CA VAL A 97 -7.26 2.53 -11.31
C VAL A 97 -6.07 1.60 -11.06
N PRO A 98 -4.98 1.79 -11.81
CA PRO A 98 -3.75 1.01 -11.63
C PRO A 98 -2.87 1.59 -10.53
N HIS A 99 -1.81 0.85 -10.18
CA HIS A 99 -0.70 1.36 -9.40
C HIS A 99 -0.20 2.71 -9.96
N GLY A 100 0.17 3.64 -9.10
CA GLY A 100 0.72 4.93 -9.54
C GLY A 100 -0.32 5.95 -10.03
N PHE A 101 -1.63 5.67 -9.98
CA PHE A 101 -2.68 6.58 -10.48
C PHE A 101 -2.60 7.99 -9.87
N ALA A 102 -2.13 8.12 -8.65
CA ALA A 102 -2.00 9.41 -7.96
C ALA A 102 -1.02 10.36 -8.66
N SER A 103 -0.02 9.80 -9.36
CA SER A 103 0.97 10.54 -10.15
C SER A 103 0.55 10.76 -11.61
N MET A 104 -0.65 10.31 -11.99
CA MET A 104 -1.18 10.41 -13.36
C MET A 104 -2.51 11.17 -13.38
N PRO A 105 -2.52 12.50 -13.16
CA PRO A 105 -3.75 13.27 -12.95
C PRO A 105 -4.71 13.26 -14.15
N GLY A 106 -4.21 12.97 -15.35
CA GLY A 106 -5.03 12.83 -16.58
C GLY A 106 -5.72 11.48 -16.74
N ALA A 107 -5.22 10.42 -16.11
CA ALA A 107 -5.73 9.06 -16.33
C ALA A 107 -7.05 8.79 -15.60
N ALA A 108 -7.26 9.37 -14.43
CA ALA A 108 -8.48 9.22 -13.62
C ALA A 108 -8.76 10.51 -12.81
N PRO A 109 -9.22 11.60 -13.46
CA PRO A 109 -9.28 12.93 -12.82
C PRO A 109 -10.16 12.99 -11.56
N ALA A 110 -11.29 12.28 -11.56
CA ALA A 110 -12.21 12.24 -10.41
C ALA A 110 -11.58 11.51 -9.22
N VAL A 111 -11.03 10.32 -9.47
CA VAL A 111 -10.36 9.50 -8.45
C VAL A 111 -9.12 10.24 -7.91
N GLY A 112 -8.34 10.86 -8.78
CA GLY A 112 -7.17 11.64 -8.38
C GLY A 112 -7.55 12.86 -7.50
N ARG A 113 -8.68 13.53 -7.76
CA ARG A 113 -9.18 14.60 -6.87
C ARG A 113 -9.60 14.07 -5.51
N GLN A 114 -10.35 12.97 -5.49
CA GLN A 114 -10.80 12.32 -4.25
C GLN A 114 -9.59 11.90 -3.40
N HIS A 115 -8.61 11.22 -4.02
CA HIS A 115 -7.37 10.81 -3.36
C HIS A 115 -6.64 11.99 -2.70
N ARG A 116 -6.39 13.08 -3.45
CA ARG A 116 -5.69 14.26 -2.92
C ARG A 116 -6.48 14.95 -1.81
N TRP A 117 -7.79 15.04 -1.95
CA TRP A 117 -8.65 15.62 -0.91
C TRP A 117 -8.59 14.81 0.39
N GLU A 118 -8.71 13.50 0.29
CA GLU A 118 -8.64 12.57 1.43
C GLU A 118 -7.28 12.63 2.11
N LEU A 119 -6.19 12.57 1.33
CA LEU A 119 -4.82 12.68 1.83
C LEU A 119 -4.59 14.02 2.55
N ALA A 120 -4.99 15.14 1.94
CA ALA A 120 -4.82 16.46 2.53
C ALA A 120 -5.63 16.63 3.83
N THR A 121 -6.82 16.04 3.88
CA THR A 121 -7.68 16.07 5.08
C THR A 121 -7.04 15.27 6.21
N GLU A 122 -6.53 14.09 5.93
CA GLU A 122 -5.86 13.24 6.93
C GLU A 122 -4.60 13.90 7.49
N VAL A 123 -3.74 14.42 6.62
CA VAL A 123 -2.51 15.12 7.04
C VAL A 123 -2.84 16.34 7.90
N ARG A 124 -3.82 17.13 7.48
CA ARG A 124 -4.26 18.30 8.27
C ARG A 124 -4.76 17.90 9.65
N SER A 125 -5.60 16.87 9.73
CA SER A 125 -6.12 16.34 11.00
C SER A 125 -5.00 15.87 11.92
N ALA A 126 -4.04 15.11 11.40
CA ALA A 126 -2.91 14.60 12.16
C ALA A 126 -2.02 15.74 12.71
N LEU A 127 -1.74 16.76 11.91
CA LEU A 127 -0.94 17.91 12.32
C LEU A 127 -1.67 18.77 13.38
N SER A 128 -3.00 18.91 13.28
CA SER A 128 -3.80 19.65 14.26
C SER A 128 -3.93 18.92 15.60
N ALA A 129 -3.81 17.61 15.62
CA ALA A 129 -3.86 16.81 16.85
C ALA A 129 -2.51 16.75 17.60
N ALA A 130 -1.42 17.11 16.93
CA ALA A 130 -0.06 17.09 17.48
C ALA A 130 0.39 18.42 18.12
N GLY A 131 -0.41 19.48 18.02
CA GLY A 131 -0.18 20.80 18.60
C GLY A 131 -1.15 21.10 19.72
#